data_ccf30b99239eac2dd0a0db19d4df9e09
#
_entry.id   ccf30b99239eac2dd0a0db19d4df9e09
#
_cell.length_a   1.000
_cell.length_b   1.000
_cell.length_c   1.000
_cell.angle_alpha   90.00
_cell.angle_beta   90.00
_cell.angle_gamma   90.00
#
_symmetry.space_group_name_H-M   'P 1'
#
loop_
_entity.id
_entity.type
_entity.pdbx_description
1 polymer ?
#
loop_
_entity_poly.entity_id
_entity_poly.type
_entity_poly.pdbx_seq_one_letter_code
_entity_poly.pdbx_strand_id
1 'polypeptide(L)'
;VTTGGTESNQLAVLLAREHTVREQQAREHALRERDSSTPAEHTPRERETVREHAARIHGTGHDTAWDQAHRHLTGQTGTPTGERDGYRTRDRAAHGPDHPGRAHLHTHPHHPTHPHTPHPPQTGHTGPPLQIVCGANAHHSIHRAAWLLGLPAPVTVPTPDGTLRPTDLAAALDHLTGQPLLVVATAGTTDAGAIDPLPALADLAAAHGARFHVDAAYGGTLLFSDTHQHLLAGLDRAHTVTLDLHKLGWQPVAAGFLAVPDARDLTPLDHRADYLNADDDTEAGLPDLLGRSLRTTRRPDILKIAVTLKALGRRGIADLVDRTVTAARTLADLVEARPTLELHSPPTLTTVLFRPTGADDTTVATIRRRLLHDGRAVLGRATTSTGLWLKATLLNPHARPDDLRSLLDLVEGHTPR
;
A
#
# COMPACT_ATOMS: atom_id res chain seq x y z
N VAL A 1 -3.68 4.14 -7.53
CA VAL A 1 -2.35 4.50 -8.06
C VAL A 1 -1.79 5.64 -7.24
N THR A 2 -0.54 5.51 -6.80
CA THR A 2 0.22 6.48 -5.99
C THR A 2 1.44 6.98 -6.77
N THR A 3 2.17 7.95 -6.20
CA THR A 3 3.44 8.39 -6.80
C THR A 3 4.58 7.40 -6.59
N GLY A 4 4.45 6.46 -5.68
CA GLY A 4 5.45 5.45 -5.37
C GLY A 4 5.30 4.88 -3.97
N GLY A 5 6.19 3.95 -3.60
CA GLY A 5 6.17 3.22 -2.34
C GLY A 5 6.07 4.11 -1.10
N THR A 6 6.72 5.26 -1.11
CA THR A 6 6.64 6.20 0.03
C THR A 6 5.21 6.70 0.27
N GLU A 7 4.48 7.12 -0.77
CA GLU A 7 3.07 7.54 -0.62
C GLU A 7 2.18 6.34 -0.29
N SER A 8 2.43 5.19 -0.90
CA SER A 8 1.68 3.95 -0.61
C SER A 8 1.84 3.53 0.84
N ASN A 9 3.06 3.54 1.39
CA ASN A 9 3.34 3.22 2.78
C ASN A 9 2.70 4.24 3.74
N GLN A 10 2.71 5.54 3.40
CA GLN A 10 2.01 6.57 4.17
C GLN A 10 0.51 6.33 4.22
N LEU A 11 -0.10 5.98 3.08
CA LEU A 11 -1.51 5.62 3.00
C LEU A 11 -1.82 4.36 3.80
N ALA A 12 -0.98 3.32 3.73
CA ALA A 12 -1.16 2.09 4.49
C ALA A 12 -1.19 2.36 6.01
N VAL A 13 -0.25 3.17 6.50
CA VAL A 13 -0.19 3.56 7.91
C VAL A 13 -1.39 4.44 8.30
N LEU A 14 -1.80 5.38 7.43
CA LEU A 14 -3.00 6.18 7.63
C LEU A 14 -4.25 5.30 7.77
N LEU A 15 -4.46 4.38 6.83
CA LEU A 15 -5.60 3.46 6.85
C LEU A 15 -5.61 2.58 8.10
N ALA A 16 -4.45 2.10 8.53
CA ALA A 16 -4.34 1.33 9.77
C ALA A 16 -4.72 2.17 11.00
N ARG A 17 -4.25 3.42 11.08
CA ARG A 17 -4.61 4.36 12.15
C ARG A 17 -6.11 4.62 12.19
N GLU A 18 -6.71 4.97 11.06
CA GLU A 18 -8.13 5.29 10.97
C GLU A 18 -9.01 4.08 11.32
N HIS A 19 -8.57 2.88 10.96
CA HIS A 19 -9.26 1.65 11.35
C HIS A 19 -9.24 1.45 12.87
N THR A 20 -8.07 1.64 13.48
CA THR A 20 -7.91 1.58 14.95
C THR A 20 -8.86 2.56 15.66
N VAL A 21 -8.91 3.80 15.17
CA VAL A 21 -9.78 4.84 15.72
C VAL A 21 -11.25 4.43 15.66
N ARG A 22 -11.71 3.92 14.51
CA ARG A 22 -13.09 3.47 14.33
C ARG A 22 -13.43 2.28 15.23
N GLU A 23 -12.53 1.32 15.38
CA GLU A 23 -12.73 0.18 16.28
C GLU A 23 -12.84 0.61 17.75
N GLN A 24 -12.00 1.56 18.19
CA GLN A 24 -12.06 2.10 19.53
C GLN A 24 -13.39 2.82 19.78
N GLN A 25 -13.83 3.68 18.85
CA GLN A 25 -15.11 4.37 18.91
C GLN A 25 -16.28 3.40 18.97
N ALA A 26 -16.26 2.35 18.16
CA ALA A 26 -17.31 1.32 18.17
C ALA A 26 -17.38 0.57 19.51
N ARG A 27 -16.22 0.26 20.12
CA ARG A 27 -16.16 -0.37 21.45
C ARG A 27 -16.68 0.57 22.54
N GLU A 28 -16.30 1.85 22.52
CA GLU A 28 -16.80 2.84 23.47
C GLU A 28 -18.33 3.03 23.35
N HIS A 29 -18.85 3.06 22.13
CA HIS A 29 -20.30 3.16 21.90
C HIS A 29 -21.03 1.95 22.46
N ALA A 30 -20.55 0.73 22.18
CA ALA A 30 -21.12 -0.49 22.69
C ALA A 30 -21.10 -0.59 24.24
N LEU A 31 -20.05 -0.06 24.87
CA LEU A 31 -19.98 0.02 26.34
C LEU A 31 -21.01 0.99 26.91
N ARG A 32 -21.16 2.18 26.32
CA ARG A 32 -22.17 3.18 26.74
C ARG A 32 -23.59 2.66 26.58
N GLU A 33 -23.89 1.91 25.53
CA GLU A 33 -25.19 1.29 25.34
C GLU A 33 -25.49 0.22 26.40
N ARG A 34 -24.48 -0.56 26.80
CA ARG A 34 -24.61 -1.55 27.89
C ARG A 34 -24.86 -0.89 29.23
N ASP A 35 -24.15 0.20 29.55
CA ASP A 35 -24.33 0.95 30.80
C ASP A 35 -25.69 1.62 30.85
N SER A 36 -26.21 2.12 29.74
CA SER A 36 -27.55 2.73 29.64
C SER A 36 -28.69 1.68 29.67
N SER A 37 -28.39 0.44 29.38
CA SER A 37 -29.34 -0.69 29.41
C SER A 37 -29.38 -1.41 30.77
N THR A 38 -28.52 -1.05 31.72
CA THR A 38 -28.63 -1.53 33.09
C THR A 38 -29.88 -0.89 33.71
N PRO A 39 -30.94 -1.63 34.11
CA PRO A 39 -32.13 -1.02 34.66
C PRO A 39 -31.74 -0.32 35.95
N ALA A 40 -32.00 0.99 36.01
CA ALA A 40 -32.00 1.69 37.31
C ALA A 40 -32.86 0.87 38.26
N GLU A 41 -32.34 0.52 39.45
CA GLU A 41 -33.15 -0.11 40.48
C GLU A 41 -34.29 0.84 40.80
N HIS A 42 -35.42 0.62 40.13
CA HIS A 42 -36.64 1.33 40.46
C HIS A 42 -37.06 0.98 41.89
N THR A 43 -37.23 1.98 42.69
CA THR A 43 -37.81 1.84 44.04
C THR A 43 -39.16 1.10 43.94
N PRO A 44 -39.61 0.41 44.99
CA PRO A 44 -40.86 -0.37 44.96
C PRO A 44 -42.09 0.48 44.53
N ARG A 45 -42.06 1.79 44.69
CA ARG A 45 -43.14 2.70 44.27
C ARG A 45 -43.20 2.95 42.75
N GLU A 46 -42.06 2.91 42.07
CA GLU A 46 -41.99 3.10 40.59
C GLU A 46 -42.39 1.84 39.83
N ARG A 47 -42.23 0.65 40.41
CA ARG A 47 -42.65 -0.62 39.82
C ARG A 47 -44.16 -0.77 39.72
N GLU A 48 -44.94 -0.08 40.59
CA GLU A 48 -46.41 -0.15 40.62
C GLU A 48 -47.01 0.74 39.51
N THR A 49 -46.44 1.90 39.25
CA THR A 49 -46.87 2.82 38.17
C THR A 49 -46.56 2.28 36.78
N VAL A 50 -45.46 1.53 36.59
CA VAL A 50 -45.09 0.91 35.29
C VAL A 50 -46.03 -0.29 34.98
N ARG A 51 -46.46 -1.04 36.00
CA ARG A 51 -47.43 -2.13 35.81
C ARG A 51 -48.82 -1.64 35.42
N GLU A 52 -49.29 -0.50 35.96
CA GLU A 52 -50.57 0.09 35.56
C GLU A 52 -50.53 0.71 34.16
N HIS A 53 -49.36 1.20 33.70
CA HIS A 53 -49.21 1.76 32.35
C HIS A 53 -49.10 0.65 31.29
N ALA A 54 -48.45 -0.47 31.58
CA ALA A 54 -48.31 -1.60 30.68
C ALA A 54 -49.66 -2.34 30.42
N ALA A 55 -50.57 -2.30 31.38
CA ALA A 55 -51.91 -2.92 31.23
C ALA A 55 -52.83 -2.09 30.30
N ARG A 56 -52.50 -0.84 29.96
CA ARG A 56 -53.31 0.01 29.07
C ARG A 56 -52.89 -0.07 27.59
N ILE A 57 -51.73 -0.67 27.25
CA ILE A 57 -51.17 -0.66 25.88
C ILE A 57 -51.44 -1.99 25.10
N HIS A 58 -51.92 -3.05 25.74
CA HIS A 58 -52.28 -4.29 25.07
C HIS A 58 -53.72 -4.34 24.63
N GLY A 59 -54.09 -3.49 23.71
CA GLY A 59 -55.36 -3.54 23.03
C GLY A 59 -55.34 -2.71 21.76
N THR A 60 -54.83 -3.28 20.68
CA THR A 60 -55.29 -3.18 19.29
C THR A 60 -54.12 -3.61 18.36
N GLY A 61 -54.37 -4.65 17.60
CA GLY A 61 -53.43 -5.13 16.57
C GLY A 61 -53.40 -4.21 15.38
N HIS A 62 -52.30 -4.25 14.70
CA HIS A 62 -52.24 -4.13 13.23
C HIS A 62 -50.90 -4.68 12.72
N ASP A 63 -50.99 -5.82 12.03
CA ASP A 63 -50.05 -6.24 11.01
C ASP A 63 -49.82 -5.11 10.00
N THR A 64 -48.58 -4.84 9.61
CA THR A 64 -48.22 -4.49 8.21
C THR A 64 -46.80 -3.88 8.18
N ALA A 65 -46.01 -4.33 7.30
CA ALA A 65 -44.95 -3.66 6.54
C ALA A 65 -43.67 -4.48 6.33
N TRP A 66 -43.46 -5.57 7.03
CA TRP A 66 -42.26 -6.39 6.83
C TRP A 66 -42.43 -7.58 5.85
N ASP A 67 -43.63 -8.02 5.56
CA ASP A 67 -43.91 -9.16 4.69
C ASP A 67 -44.03 -8.83 3.18
N GLN A 68 -44.03 -7.57 2.81
CA GLN A 68 -44.04 -7.15 1.39
C GLN A 68 -42.68 -7.01 0.74
N ALA A 69 -41.61 -6.79 1.50
CA ALA A 69 -40.26 -6.63 0.94
C ALA A 69 -39.58 -7.97 0.55
N HIS A 70 -40.06 -9.09 1.05
CA HIS A 70 -39.42 -10.41 0.82
C HIS A 70 -39.91 -11.15 -0.41
N ARG A 71 -40.98 -10.69 -1.09
CA ARG A 71 -41.61 -11.38 -2.24
C ARG A 71 -41.19 -10.87 -3.61
N HIS A 72 -40.31 -9.80 -3.71
CA HIS A 72 -39.88 -9.24 -4.99
C HIS A 72 -38.46 -9.59 -5.43
N LEU A 73 -37.72 -10.43 -4.68
CA LEU A 73 -36.33 -10.77 -5.00
C LEU A 73 -36.09 -12.20 -5.50
N THR A 74 -37.14 -12.98 -5.75
CA THR A 74 -37.00 -14.34 -6.34
C THR A 74 -37.95 -14.53 -7.52
N GLY A 75 -37.40 -14.36 -8.72
CA GLY A 75 -38.09 -14.85 -9.96
C GLY A 75 -37.93 -13.98 -11.17
N GLN A 76 -37.01 -14.29 -12.02
CA GLN A 76 -37.24 -14.77 -13.39
C GLN A 76 -36.04 -14.46 -14.29
N THR A 77 -35.52 -15.52 -14.83
CA THR A 77 -34.65 -15.66 -15.99
C THR A 77 -35.33 -15.20 -17.27
N GLY A 78 -34.58 -14.54 -18.15
CA GLY A 78 -35.03 -14.26 -19.52
C GLY A 78 -33.96 -13.54 -20.32
N THR A 79 -33.24 -14.27 -21.15
CA THR A 79 -32.45 -13.76 -22.27
C THR A 79 -33.35 -13.14 -23.34
N PRO A 80 -32.88 -12.11 -24.03
CA PRO A 80 -33.02 -12.11 -25.48
C PRO A 80 -31.75 -11.71 -26.25
N THR A 81 -31.62 -12.42 -27.34
CA THR A 81 -30.72 -12.27 -28.48
C THR A 81 -31.04 -11.05 -29.35
N GLY A 82 -29.99 -10.46 -29.96
CA GLY A 82 -30.01 -9.90 -31.31
C GLY A 82 -30.17 -8.39 -31.40
N GLU A 83 -29.26 -7.67 -31.94
CA GLU A 83 -29.08 -7.23 -33.30
C GLU A 83 -28.14 -5.99 -33.37
N ARG A 84 -27.35 -5.98 -34.43
CA ARG A 84 -26.38 -4.91 -34.78
C ARG A 84 -27.09 -3.85 -35.62
N ASP A 85 -26.69 -2.57 -35.42
CA ASP A 85 -26.63 -1.53 -36.47
C ASP A 85 -25.82 -0.37 -35.88
N GLY A 86 -24.75 0.11 -36.47
CA GLY A 86 -24.64 0.76 -37.73
C GLY A 86 -24.29 2.23 -37.45
N TYR A 87 -22.99 2.58 -37.12
CA TYR A 87 -22.57 3.99 -37.00
C TYR A 87 -22.18 4.53 -38.39
N ARG A 88 -22.96 5.49 -38.88
CA ARG A 88 -22.62 6.34 -40.01
C ARG A 88 -22.06 7.68 -39.54
N THR A 89 -20.86 7.97 -39.99
CA THR A 89 -20.21 9.28 -40.00
C THR A 89 -20.99 10.31 -40.85
N ARG A 90 -21.07 11.55 -40.39
CA ARG A 90 -21.31 12.73 -41.22
C ARG A 90 -20.43 13.89 -40.79
N ASP A 91 -19.55 14.26 -41.72
CA ASP A 91 -18.86 15.55 -41.81
C ASP A 91 -19.80 16.71 -42.11
N ARG A 92 -19.43 17.91 -41.60
CA ARG A 92 -19.41 19.23 -42.32
C ARG A 92 -19.42 20.36 -41.28
N ALA A 93 -18.37 21.12 -41.22
CA ALA A 93 -17.96 22.32 -41.98
C ALA A 93 -18.42 23.63 -41.33
N ALA A 94 -17.43 24.38 -40.94
CA ALA A 94 -17.18 25.82 -40.78
C ALA A 94 -18.30 26.87 -41.08
N HIS A 95 -18.40 27.85 -40.19
CA HIS A 95 -18.35 29.29 -40.48
C HIS A 95 -18.35 30.12 -39.16
N GLY A 96 -17.38 31.00 -38.95
CA GLY A 96 -17.48 32.19 -38.10
C GLY A 96 -17.77 33.41 -38.97
N PRO A 97 -17.65 34.71 -38.55
CA PRO A 97 -17.61 35.24 -37.17
C PRO A 97 -18.68 36.36 -36.99
N ASP A 98 -18.83 36.94 -35.81
CA ASP A 98 -18.83 38.38 -35.51
C ASP A 98 -19.52 38.75 -34.17
N HIS A 99 -18.88 39.65 -33.45
CA HIS A 99 -19.20 40.36 -32.21
C HIS A 99 -20.37 41.38 -32.38
N PRO A 100 -20.81 42.16 -31.32
CA PRO A 100 -20.57 42.15 -29.89
C PRO A 100 -21.83 42.45 -29.01
N GLY A 101 -21.66 42.25 -27.67
CA GLY A 101 -22.31 43.24 -26.82
C GLY A 101 -23.26 42.78 -25.75
N ARG A 102 -22.89 43.16 -24.55
CA ARG A 102 -23.66 43.43 -23.33
C ARG A 102 -23.65 42.36 -22.22
N ALA A 103 -22.86 42.67 -21.22
CA ALA A 103 -22.93 42.12 -19.85
C ALA A 103 -24.32 42.41 -19.25
N HIS A 104 -25.04 41.37 -18.90
CA HIS A 104 -26.06 41.41 -17.87
C HIS A 104 -25.56 40.68 -16.64
N LEU A 105 -25.29 41.47 -15.59
CA LEU A 105 -25.12 40.94 -14.23
C LEU A 105 -26.46 40.28 -13.81
N HIS A 106 -26.50 38.97 -13.81
CA HIS A 106 -27.51 38.25 -13.08
C HIS A 106 -26.99 38.04 -11.64
N THR A 107 -27.57 38.78 -10.70
CA THR A 107 -27.46 38.51 -9.27
C THR A 107 -28.18 37.19 -9.01
N HIS A 108 -27.41 36.13 -8.76
CA HIS A 108 -27.93 34.87 -8.23
C HIS A 108 -28.37 35.07 -6.77
N PRO A 109 -29.54 34.55 -6.37
CA PRO A 109 -29.96 34.54 -4.97
C PRO A 109 -28.97 33.70 -4.17
N HIS A 110 -28.50 34.23 -3.06
CA HIS A 110 -27.70 33.55 -2.07
C HIS A 110 -28.46 32.31 -1.55
N HIS A 111 -28.02 31.11 -1.96
CA HIS A 111 -28.39 29.89 -1.25
C HIS A 111 -27.81 29.94 0.17
N PRO A 112 -28.56 29.53 1.19
CA PRO A 112 -28.05 29.48 2.54
C PRO A 112 -26.85 28.50 2.56
N THR A 113 -25.69 29.03 2.88
CA THR A 113 -24.49 28.23 3.17
C THR A 113 -24.83 27.37 4.38
N HIS A 114 -25.00 26.06 4.17
CA HIS A 114 -24.97 25.12 5.27
C HIS A 114 -23.64 25.34 6.03
N PRO A 115 -23.66 25.51 7.35
CA PRO A 115 -22.43 25.69 8.09
C PRO A 115 -21.58 24.44 7.87
N HIS A 116 -20.38 24.65 7.28
CA HIS A 116 -19.33 23.66 7.32
C HIS A 116 -19.13 23.32 8.80
N THR A 117 -19.60 22.15 9.24
CA THR A 117 -19.12 21.58 10.48
C THR A 117 -17.68 21.17 10.20
N PRO A 118 -16.68 21.93 10.66
CA PRO A 118 -15.33 21.42 10.62
C PRO A 118 -15.36 20.13 11.43
N HIS A 119 -14.89 19.02 10.85
CA HIS A 119 -14.60 17.85 11.67
C HIS A 119 -13.74 18.35 12.82
N PRO A 120 -14.17 18.16 14.08
CA PRO A 120 -13.34 18.57 15.19
C PRO A 120 -11.98 17.93 15.02
N PRO A 121 -10.89 18.66 15.29
CA PRO A 121 -9.59 18.02 15.35
C PRO A 121 -9.75 16.80 16.25
N GLN A 122 -9.27 15.63 15.81
CA GLN A 122 -9.45 14.35 16.52
C GLN A 122 -8.63 14.33 17.84
N THR A 123 -8.79 15.34 18.66
CA THR A 123 -8.12 15.52 19.95
C THR A 123 -8.84 14.83 21.11
N GLY A 124 -9.76 13.88 20.80
CA GLY A 124 -10.57 13.19 21.81
C GLY A 124 -10.43 11.67 21.84
N HIS A 125 -9.40 11.07 21.19
CA HIS A 125 -9.20 9.63 21.30
C HIS A 125 -8.57 9.28 22.64
N THR A 126 -9.33 8.59 23.49
CA THR A 126 -8.89 8.14 24.82
C THR A 126 -8.14 6.82 24.78
N GLY A 127 -8.13 6.13 23.62
CA GLY A 127 -7.46 4.85 23.43
C GLY A 127 -5.95 4.98 23.13
N PRO A 128 -5.18 3.89 23.30
CA PRO A 128 -3.76 3.88 22.96
C PRO A 128 -3.57 4.10 21.45
N PRO A 129 -2.52 4.85 21.05
CA PRO A 129 -2.22 5.09 19.65
C PRO A 129 -1.77 3.80 18.96
N LEU A 130 -1.95 3.74 17.61
CA LEU A 130 -1.42 2.66 16.79
C LEU A 130 0.09 2.57 16.94
N GLN A 131 0.61 1.40 17.29
CA GLN A 131 2.04 1.11 17.34
C GLN A 131 2.46 0.32 16.11
N ILE A 132 3.47 0.80 15.39
CA ILE A 132 4.07 0.12 14.25
C ILE A 132 5.22 -0.76 14.73
N VAL A 133 5.30 -2.00 14.19
CA VAL A 133 6.42 -2.93 14.43
C VAL A 133 6.98 -3.34 13.06
N CYS A 134 8.29 -3.15 12.84
CA CYS A 134 8.93 -3.46 11.57
C CYS A 134 10.37 -3.92 11.75
N GLY A 135 10.95 -4.54 10.73
CA GLY A 135 12.38 -4.88 10.71
C GLY A 135 13.26 -3.62 10.71
N ALA A 136 14.45 -3.70 11.29
CA ALA A 136 15.42 -2.60 11.31
C ALA A 136 15.86 -2.15 9.92
N ASN A 137 15.71 -3.02 8.91
CA ASN A 137 15.97 -2.77 7.50
C ASN A 137 14.73 -2.34 6.70
N ALA A 138 13.59 -2.10 7.36
CA ALA A 138 12.41 -1.55 6.71
C ALA A 138 12.71 -0.20 6.07
N HIS A 139 12.06 0.06 4.93
CA HIS A 139 12.29 1.32 4.22
C HIS A 139 11.94 2.52 5.10
N HIS A 140 12.79 3.57 5.07
CA HIS A 140 12.64 4.78 5.89
C HIS A 140 11.26 5.46 5.78
N SER A 141 10.50 5.19 4.73
CA SER A 141 9.15 5.73 4.55
C SER A 141 8.18 5.29 5.65
N ILE A 142 8.39 4.14 6.29
CA ILE A 142 7.60 3.67 7.43
C ILE A 142 7.80 4.59 8.64
N HIS A 143 9.06 4.90 8.97
CA HIS A 143 9.39 5.86 10.04
C HIS A 143 8.86 7.27 9.72
N ARG A 144 8.97 7.70 8.47
CA ARG A 144 8.43 9.00 8.04
C ARG A 144 6.92 9.04 8.08
N ALA A 145 6.23 7.93 7.79
CA ALA A 145 4.79 7.84 7.91
C ALA A 145 4.33 7.99 9.37
N ALA A 146 5.01 7.30 10.30
CA ALA A 146 4.74 7.45 11.73
C ALA A 146 4.94 8.92 12.18
N TRP A 147 6.08 9.52 11.82
CA TRP A 147 6.36 10.92 12.14
C TRP A 147 5.31 11.88 11.54
N LEU A 148 4.97 11.72 10.26
CA LEU A 148 4.01 12.58 9.56
C LEU A 148 2.60 12.52 10.19
N LEU A 149 2.21 11.33 10.66
CA LEU A 149 0.89 11.08 11.23
C LEU A 149 0.83 11.26 12.75
N GLY A 150 1.92 11.73 13.38
CA GLY A 150 1.97 11.95 14.82
C GLY A 150 1.87 10.66 15.65
N LEU A 151 2.28 9.53 15.07
CA LEU A 151 2.31 8.23 15.75
C LEU A 151 3.60 8.04 16.54
N PRO A 152 3.63 7.14 17.53
CA PRO A 152 4.87 6.73 18.18
C PRO A 152 5.91 6.24 17.17
N ALA A 153 7.17 6.39 17.52
CA ALA A 153 8.26 5.82 16.70
C ALA A 153 8.05 4.30 16.53
N PRO A 154 8.25 3.75 15.31
CA PRO A 154 8.13 2.32 15.10
C PRO A 154 9.08 1.53 16.02
N VAL A 155 8.58 0.44 16.59
CA VAL A 155 9.42 -0.57 17.24
C VAL A 155 10.18 -1.31 16.15
N THR A 156 11.50 -1.21 16.16
CA THR A 156 12.38 -1.84 15.18
C THR A 156 12.94 -3.15 15.73
N VAL A 157 12.66 -4.24 15.03
CA VAL A 157 13.14 -5.58 15.34
C VAL A 157 14.45 -5.81 14.58
N PRO A 158 15.53 -6.27 15.23
CA PRO A 158 16.79 -6.56 14.57
C PRO A 158 16.64 -7.55 13.40
N THR A 159 17.37 -7.32 12.30
CA THR A 159 17.38 -8.16 11.11
C THR A 159 18.79 -8.59 10.73
N PRO A 160 19.48 -9.38 11.59
CA PRO A 160 20.90 -9.69 11.42
C PRO A 160 21.20 -10.44 10.12
N ASP A 161 20.25 -11.24 9.61
CA ASP A 161 20.38 -11.99 8.36
C ASP A 161 19.69 -11.29 7.19
N GLY A 162 19.35 -10.01 7.35
CA GLY A 162 18.68 -9.21 6.30
C GLY A 162 17.16 -9.44 6.19
N THR A 163 16.55 -10.27 7.06
CA THR A 163 15.11 -10.52 7.11
C THR A 163 14.56 -10.40 8.53
N LEU A 164 13.30 -10.06 8.65
CA LEU A 164 12.56 -10.03 9.92
C LEU A 164 12.25 -11.47 10.35
N ARG A 165 12.94 -11.94 11.39
CA ARG A 165 12.75 -13.29 11.91
C ARG A 165 11.43 -13.41 12.68
N PRO A 166 10.62 -14.47 12.46
CA PRO A 166 9.38 -14.69 13.21
C PRO A 166 9.56 -14.74 14.72
N THR A 167 10.65 -15.35 15.21
CA THR A 167 10.96 -15.44 16.65
C THR A 167 11.18 -14.07 17.28
N ASP A 168 11.89 -13.18 16.57
CA ASP A 168 12.24 -11.86 17.09
C ASP A 168 11.01 -10.94 17.02
N LEU A 169 10.18 -11.10 15.98
CA LEU A 169 8.89 -10.40 15.88
C LEU A 169 7.96 -10.85 17.01
N ALA A 170 7.82 -12.15 17.27
CA ALA A 170 6.97 -12.67 18.34
C ALA A 170 7.35 -12.06 19.71
N ALA A 171 8.65 -12.07 20.03
CA ALA A 171 9.15 -11.46 21.26
C ALA A 171 8.81 -9.96 21.36
N ALA A 172 8.91 -9.22 20.26
CA ALA A 172 8.53 -7.81 20.24
C ALA A 172 7.03 -7.59 20.44
N LEU A 173 6.18 -8.42 19.83
CA LEU A 173 4.73 -8.33 19.95
C LEU A 173 4.23 -8.68 21.34
N ASP A 174 4.83 -9.65 22.01
CA ASP A 174 4.48 -10.04 23.39
C ASP A 174 4.62 -8.88 24.39
N HIS A 175 5.57 -7.98 24.16
CA HIS A 175 5.76 -6.77 24.98
C HIS A 175 4.77 -5.65 24.69
N LEU A 176 3.97 -5.76 23.61
CA LEU A 176 3.03 -4.75 23.16
C LEU A 176 1.56 -5.18 23.33
N THR A 177 1.30 -6.13 24.21
CA THR A 177 -0.03 -6.68 24.47
C THR A 177 -1.03 -5.57 24.84
N GLY A 178 -2.22 -5.62 24.25
CA GLY A 178 -3.30 -4.66 24.51
C GLY A 178 -3.20 -3.35 23.73
N GLN A 179 -2.19 -3.16 22.90
CA GLN A 179 -2.07 -2.00 22.01
C GLN A 179 -2.59 -2.35 20.60
N PRO A 180 -3.15 -1.38 19.87
CA PRO A 180 -3.39 -1.55 18.45
C PRO A 180 -2.06 -1.63 17.69
N LEU A 181 -1.92 -2.64 16.85
CA LEU A 181 -0.63 -2.96 16.21
C LEU A 181 -0.74 -2.95 14.68
N LEU A 182 0.32 -2.46 14.03
CA LEU A 182 0.59 -2.65 12.61
C LEU A 182 1.95 -3.33 12.45
N VAL A 183 1.95 -4.58 12.01
CA VAL A 183 3.16 -5.30 11.62
C VAL A 183 3.46 -4.96 10.16
N VAL A 184 4.70 -4.55 9.88
CA VAL A 184 5.18 -4.25 8.53
C VAL A 184 6.27 -5.24 8.14
N ALA A 185 6.01 -6.05 7.12
CA ALA A 185 6.98 -6.91 6.47
C ALA A 185 7.46 -6.31 5.16
N THR A 186 8.62 -6.71 4.68
CA THR A 186 9.21 -6.23 3.43
C THR A 186 9.43 -7.37 2.45
N ALA A 187 8.93 -7.21 1.22
CA ALA A 187 9.21 -8.10 0.11
C ALA A 187 10.13 -7.41 -0.91
N GLY A 188 11.43 -7.54 -0.69
CA GLY A 188 12.47 -6.87 -1.46
C GLY A 188 13.09 -5.70 -0.69
N THR A 189 13.89 -6.00 0.34
CA THR A 189 14.58 -5.00 1.16
C THR A 189 15.52 -4.14 0.32
N THR A 190 15.67 -2.87 0.71
CA THR A 190 16.50 -1.90 -0.04
C THR A 190 17.96 -2.34 -0.10
N ASP A 191 18.49 -2.95 0.94
CA ASP A 191 19.92 -3.28 1.03
C ASP A 191 20.28 -4.55 0.26
N ALA A 192 19.55 -5.63 0.43
CA ALA A 192 19.90 -6.93 -0.12
C ALA A 192 18.84 -7.50 -1.09
N GLY A 193 17.68 -6.88 -1.23
CA GLY A 193 16.57 -7.47 -1.99
C GLY A 193 15.98 -8.71 -1.31
N ALA A 194 16.17 -8.87 0.00
CA ALA A 194 15.64 -9.99 0.75
C ALA A 194 14.11 -9.90 0.89
N ILE A 195 13.45 -11.04 1.03
CA ILE A 195 12.01 -11.15 1.27
C ILE A 195 11.81 -11.77 2.64
N ASP A 196 11.04 -11.07 3.47
CA ASP A 196 10.65 -11.56 4.79
C ASP A 196 9.77 -12.82 4.67
N PRO A 197 9.76 -13.71 5.65
CA PRO A 197 8.94 -14.93 5.65
C PRO A 197 7.47 -14.61 5.87
N LEU A 198 6.81 -14.02 4.85
CA LEU A 198 5.46 -13.44 4.92
C LEU A 198 4.41 -14.35 5.56
N PRO A 199 4.34 -15.68 5.26
CA PRO A 199 3.33 -16.55 5.89
C PRO A 199 3.44 -16.57 7.42
N ALA A 200 4.64 -16.75 7.94
CA ALA A 200 4.88 -16.83 9.38
C ALA A 200 4.63 -15.49 10.09
N LEU A 201 5.00 -14.37 9.44
CA LEU A 201 4.74 -13.03 9.98
C LEU A 201 3.25 -12.71 9.96
N ALA A 202 2.50 -13.14 8.94
CA ALA A 202 1.06 -13.00 8.87
C ALA A 202 0.34 -13.82 9.97
N ASP A 203 0.83 -15.04 10.27
CA ASP A 203 0.32 -15.85 11.39
C ASP A 203 0.49 -15.13 12.72
N LEU A 204 1.68 -14.58 12.96
CA LEU A 204 1.97 -13.83 14.19
C LEU A 204 1.12 -12.56 14.28
N ALA A 205 1.01 -11.80 13.21
CA ALA A 205 0.16 -10.60 13.18
C ALA A 205 -1.29 -10.96 13.54
N ALA A 206 -1.84 -12.01 12.93
CA ALA A 206 -3.20 -12.47 13.21
C ALA A 206 -3.36 -12.94 14.67
N ALA A 207 -2.41 -13.70 15.22
CA ALA A 207 -2.44 -14.19 16.59
C ALA A 207 -2.45 -13.05 17.64
N HIS A 208 -1.83 -11.90 17.31
CA HIS A 208 -1.81 -10.72 18.18
C HIS A 208 -2.88 -9.68 17.83
N GLY A 209 -3.81 -9.99 16.92
CA GLY A 209 -4.83 -9.04 16.46
C GLY A 209 -4.25 -7.81 15.76
N ALA A 210 -3.04 -7.91 15.23
CA ALA A 210 -2.36 -6.83 14.53
C ALA A 210 -2.80 -6.76 13.06
N ARG A 211 -2.88 -5.54 12.52
CA ARG A 211 -2.96 -5.37 11.07
C ARG A 211 -1.61 -5.71 10.44
N PHE A 212 -1.65 -6.22 9.22
CA PHE A 212 -0.46 -6.65 8.49
C PHE A 212 -0.32 -5.86 7.19
N HIS A 213 0.81 -5.19 7.03
CA HIS A 213 1.21 -4.47 5.83
C HIS A 213 2.43 -5.11 5.20
N VAL A 214 2.45 -5.24 3.89
CA VAL A 214 3.63 -5.71 3.16
C VAL A 214 4.13 -4.60 2.22
N ASP A 215 5.32 -4.10 2.51
CA ASP A 215 6.06 -3.25 1.58
C ASP A 215 6.72 -4.13 0.50
N ALA A 216 6.00 -4.33 -0.59
CA ALA A 216 6.46 -5.03 -1.78
C ALA A 216 6.84 -4.05 -2.91
N ALA A 217 7.25 -2.82 -2.55
CA ALA A 217 7.61 -1.80 -3.54
C ALA A 217 8.64 -2.27 -4.55
N TYR A 218 9.52 -3.17 -4.17
CA TYR A 218 10.51 -3.75 -5.07
C TYR A 218 10.13 -5.15 -5.57
N GLY A 219 9.80 -6.08 -4.67
CA GLY A 219 9.55 -7.47 -5.00
C GLY A 219 8.17 -7.75 -5.59
N GLY A 220 7.21 -6.83 -5.49
CA GLY A 220 5.83 -7.06 -5.92
C GLY A 220 5.69 -7.41 -7.40
N THR A 221 6.63 -7.03 -8.25
CA THR A 221 6.63 -7.41 -9.67
C THR A 221 6.88 -8.91 -9.93
N LEU A 222 7.36 -9.66 -8.94
CA LEU A 222 7.43 -11.11 -9.02
C LEU A 222 6.05 -11.77 -9.21
N LEU A 223 4.95 -11.07 -8.90
CA LEU A 223 3.59 -11.53 -9.20
C LEU A 223 3.34 -11.80 -10.68
N PHE A 224 4.13 -11.20 -11.58
CA PHE A 224 4.05 -11.47 -13.02
C PHE A 224 4.75 -12.77 -13.41
N SER A 225 5.77 -13.20 -12.67
CA SER A 225 6.62 -14.34 -12.98
C SER A 225 6.04 -15.64 -12.42
N ASP A 226 5.76 -16.61 -13.29
CA ASP A 226 5.32 -17.94 -12.85
C ASP A 226 6.45 -18.70 -12.13
N THR A 227 7.72 -18.36 -12.42
CA THR A 227 8.90 -18.94 -11.78
C THR A 227 9.13 -18.42 -10.37
N HIS A 228 8.89 -17.13 -10.12
CA HIS A 228 9.31 -16.45 -8.89
C HIS A 228 8.15 -16.00 -7.98
N GLN A 229 6.88 -16.04 -8.46
CA GLN A 229 5.73 -15.59 -7.65
C GLN A 229 5.57 -16.33 -6.31
N HIS A 230 6.06 -17.58 -6.23
CA HIS A 230 6.04 -18.37 -5.01
C HIS A 230 6.80 -17.73 -3.84
N LEU A 231 7.80 -16.87 -4.13
CA LEU A 231 8.54 -16.11 -3.13
C LEU A 231 7.66 -15.09 -2.38
N LEU A 232 6.50 -14.75 -2.95
CA LEU A 232 5.51 -13.86 -2.35
C LEU A 232 4.35 -14.61 -1.67
N ALA A 233 4.51 -15.91 -1.38
CA ALA A 233 3.51 -16.66 -0.62
C ALA A 233 3.17 -15.94 0.68
N GLY A 234 1.87 -15.81 1.02
CA GLY A 234 1.38 -15.07 2.18
C GLY A 234 1.10 -13.57 1.93
N LEU A 235 1.40 -13.04 0.73
CA LEU A 235 1.09 -11.66 0.36
C LEU A 235 -0.42 -11.39 0.37
N ASP A 236 -1.21 -12.37 0.01
CA ASP A 236 -2.68 -12.36 0.00
C ASP A 236 -3.31 -12.21 1.40
N ARG A 237 -2.52 -12.40 2.45
CA ARG A 237 -2.94 -12.23 3.85
C ARG A 237 -2.77 -10.81 4.37
N ALA A 238 -2.14 -9.94 3.59
CA ALA A 238 -1.91 -8.56 3.99
C ALA A 238 -3.18 -7.72 3.90
N HIS A 239 -3.41 -6.86 4.89
CA HIS A 239 -4.46 -5.85 4.86
C HIS A 239 -4.15 -4.73 3.86
N THR A 240 -2.87 -4.47 3.62
CA THR A 240 -2.42 -3.50 2.61
C THR A 240 -1.10 -3.95 2.02
N VAL A 241 -0.93 -3.72 0.71
CA VAL A 241 0.32 -4.03 -0.01
C VAL A 241 0.76 -2.82 -0.82
N THR A 242 2.01 -2.42 -0.64
CA THR A 242 2.67 -1.42 -1.49
C THR A 242 3.39 -2.09 -2.66
N LEU A 243 3.26 -1.51 -3.85
CA LEU A 243 3.86 -1.99 -5.10
C LEU A 243 4.39 -0.81 -5.93
N ASP A 244 5.60 -0.93 -6.53
CA ASP A 244 6.14 0.09 -7.43
C ASP A 244 6.48 -0.51 -8.81
N LEU A 245 5.74 -0.11 -9.83
CA LEU A 245 6.06 -0.49 -11.20
C LEU A 245 7.14 0.38 -11.84
N HIS A 246 7.53 1.52 -11.22
CA HIS A 246 8.64 2.34 -11.69
C HIS A 246 10.02 1.88 -11.19
N LYS A 247 10.08 0.73 -10.50
CA LYS A 247 11.31 0.03 -10.12
C LYS A 247 11.51 -1.16 -11.06
N LEU A 248 11.27 -2.36 -10.61
CA LEU A 248 11.41 -3.59 -11.40
C LEU A 248 10.28 -3.81 -12.44
N GLY A 249 9.37 -2.86 -12.61
CA GLY A 249 8.34 -2.86 -13.66
C GLY A 249 8.62 -1.87 -14.79
N TRP A 250 9.75 -1.17 -14.78
CA TRP A 250 10.27 -0.24 -15.82
C TRP A 250 9.31 0.85 -16.26
N GLN A 251 8.33 1.19 -15.44
CA GLN A 251 7.44 2.30 -15.73
C GLN A 251 8.11 3.63 -15.46
N PRO A 252 7.84 4.69 -16.24
CA PRO A 252 8.22 6.04 -15.86
C PRO A 252 7.63 6.40 -14.50
N VAL A 253 8.37 7.11 -13.64
CA VAL A 253 7.86 7.67 -12.38
C VAL A 253 6.74 8.67 -12.70
N ALA A 254 5.64 8.67 -12.01
CA ALA A 254 5.20 7.92 -10.84
C ALA A 254 4.36 6.69 -11.26
N ALA A 255 4.61 5.54 -10.66
CA ALA A 255 3.85 4.32 -10.91
C ALA A 255 3.87 3.40 -9.67
N GLY A 256 3.33 3.91 -8.56
CA GLY A 256 3.12 3.14 -7.34
C GLY A 256 1.67 2.71 -7.18
N PHE A 257 1.45 1.71 -6.36
CA PHE A 257 0.14 1.20 -5.98
C PHE A 257 0.08 0.96 -4.48
N LEU A 258 -1.10 1.21 -3.94
CA LEU A 258 -1.55 0.61 -2.70
C LEU A 258 -2.69 -0.34 -3.06
N ALA A 259 -2.53 -1.62 -2.77
CA ALA A 259 -3.58 -2.62 -2.89
C ALA A 259 -4.20 -2.90 -1.51
N VAL A 260 -5.50 -3.07 -1.50
CA VAL A 260 -6.32 -3.47 -0.35
C VAL A 260 -7.21 -4.63 -0.76
N PRO A 261 -7.54 -5.58 0.13
CA PRO A 261 -8.41 -6.71 -0.21
C PRO A 261 -9.86 -6.28 -0.46
N ASP A 262 -10.33 -5.23 0.22
CA ASP A 262 -11.70 -4.72 0.11
C ASP A 262 -11.70 -3.21 -0.16
N ALA A 263 -12.51 -2.76 -1.11
CA ALA A 263 -12.66 -1.33 -1.41
C ALA A 263 -13.16 -0.52 -0.20
N ARG A 264 -13.88 -1.16 0.72
CA ARG A 264 -14.34 -0.55 1.98
C ARG A 264 -13.19 -0.14 2.90
N ASP A 265 -12.02 -0.77 2.79
CA ASP A 265 -10.83 -0.39 3.54
C ASP A 265 -10.33 1.01 3.16
N LEU A 266 -10.72 1.54 2.00
CA LEU A 266 -10.41 2.90 1.57
C LEU A 266 -11.39 3.96 2.09
N THR A 267 -12.47 3.56 2.78
CA THR A 267 -13.47 4.51 3.33
C THR A 267 -12.87 5.63 4.21
N PRO A 268 -11.75 5.43 4.95
CA PRO A 268 -11.12 6.54 5.66
C PRO A 268 -10.62 7.68 4.77
N LEU A 269 -10.43 7.42 3.47
CA LEU A 269 -10.04 8.43 2.48
C LEU A 269 -11.25 9.12 1.84
N ASP A 270 -12.46 8.65 2.13
CA ASP A 270 -13.68 9.20 1.55
C ASP A 270 -13.98 10.56 2.18
N HIS A 271 -13.68 11.60 1.43
CA HIS A 271 -13.87 12.98 1.81
C HIS A 271 -14.74 13.65 0.76
N ARG A 272 -15.91 14.12 1.17
CA ARG A 272 -16.86 14.77 0.26
C ARG A 272 -16.69 16.29 0.32
N ALA A 273 -16.76 16.90 -0.85
CA ALA A 273 -16.85 18.34 -1.01
C ALA A 273 -17.87 18.62 -2.12
N ASP A 274 -18.92 19.39 -1.81
CA ASP A 274 -20.06 19.59 -2.72
C ASP A 274 -19.66 20.08 -4.12
N TYR A 275 -18.58 20.85 -4.22
CA TYR A 275 -18.09 21.36 -5.52
C TYR A 275 -17.25 20.33 -6.31
N LEU A 276 -16.97 19.13 -5.74
CA LEU A 276 -16.18 18.07 -6.38
C LEU A 276 -16.94 16.75 -6.53
N ASN A 277 -18.02 16.56 -5.77
CA ASN A 277 -18.72 15.29 -5.61
C ASN A 277 -20.22 15.48 -5.77
N ALA A 278 -20.64 16.01 -6.91
CA ALA A 278 -22.07 16.15 -7.19
C ALA A 278 -22.73 14.76 -7.28
N ASP A 279 -23.84 14.58 -6.57
CA ASP A 279 -24.54 13.28 -6.53
C ASP A 279 -25.11 12.90 -7.92
N ASP A 280 -25.55 13.89 -8.69
CA ASP A 280 -26.05 13.72 -10.06
C ASP A 280 -24.97 13.25 -11.05
N ASP A 281 -23.71 13.61 -10.87
CA ASP A 281 -22.59 13.08 -11.65
C ASP A 281 -22.41 11.58 -11.39
N THR A 282 -22.51 11.16 -10.13
CA THR A 282 -22.43 9.74 -9.74
C THR A 282 -23.60 8.94 -10.31
N GLU A 283 -24.82 9.49 -10.25
CA GLU A 283 -26.04 8.90 -10.85
C GLU A 283 -25.94 8.80 -12.37
N ALA A 284 -25.26 9.76 -13.01
CA ALA A 284 -24.97 9.74 -14.45
C ALA A 284 -23.86 8.75 -14.85
N GLY A 285 -23.28 8.00 -13.90
CA GLY A 285 -22.23 7.00 -14.15
C GLY A 285 -20.81 7.58 -14.24
N LEU A 286 -20.62 8.81 -13.74
CA LEU A 286 -19.32 9.49 -13.63
C LEU A 286 -18.85 9.51 -12.16
N PRO A 287 -18.45 8.35 -11.58
CA PRO A 287 -18.10 8.28 -10.17
C PRO A 287 -16.85 9.11 -9.89
N ASP A 288 -16.88 9.86 -8.82
CA ASP A 288 -15.71 10.56 -8.29
C ASP A 288 -14.65 9.58 -7.76
N LEU A 289 -13.39 9.98 -7.89
CA LEU A 289 -12.23 9.22 -7.43
C LEU A 289 -11.48 9.93 -6.28
N LEU A 290 -12.06 10.96 -5.67
CA LEU A 290 -11.43 11.73 -4.59
C LEU A 290 -11.07 10.82 -3.40
N GLY A 291 -11.99 9.95 -3.00
CA GLY A 291 -11.77 8.95 -1.94
C GLY A 291 -10.76 7.84 -2.25
N ARG A 292 -10.03 7.93 -3.36
CA ARG A 292 -9.02 6.93 -3.74
C ARG A 292 -7.57 7.39 -3.52
N SER A 293 -7.34 8.60 -3.02
CA SER A 293 -6.00 9.11 -2.67
C SER A 293 -6.11 10.38 -1.84
N LEU A 294 -4.98 10.83 -1.28
CA LEU A 294 -4.89 12.12 -0.56
C LEU A 294 -4.86 13.33 -1.50
N ARG A 295 -4.79 13.13 -2.80
CA ARG A 295 -4.64 14.21 -3.78
C ARG A 295 -5.91 14.39 -4.58
N THR A 296 -6.38 15.62 -4.69
CA THR A 296 -7.49 16.00 -5.54
C THR A 296 -7.09 15.92 -7.00
N THR A 297 -6.04 16.64 -7.40
CA THR A 297 -5.55 16.65 -8.79
C THR A 297 -4.45 15.60 -8.99
N ARG A 298 -4.58 14.80 -10.05
CA ARG A 298 -3.65 13.72 -10.40
C ARG A 298 -3.37 13.71 -11.89
N ARG A 299 -2.14 13.35 -12.27
CA ARG A 299 -1.87 12.92 -13.64
C ARG A 299 -2.50 11.55 -13.86
N PRO A 300 -2.93 11.23 -15.09
CA PRO A 300 -3.47 9.92 -15.42
C PRO A 300 -2.36 8.85 -15.56
N ASP A 301 -1.54 8.69 -14.52
CA ASP A 301 -0.37 7.79 -14.51
C ASP A 301 -0.74 6.32 -14.77
N ILE A 302 -2.01 5.95 -14.57
CA ILE A 302 -2.51 4.62 -14.92
C ILE A 302 -2.45 4.33 -16.42
N LEU A 303 -2.51 5.34 -17.28
CA LEU A 303 -2.54 5.14 -18.74
C LEU A 303 -1.26 4.48 -19.24
N LYS A 304 -0.08 4.93 -18.80
CA LYS A 304 1.20 4.33 -19.21
C LYS A 304 1.31 2.87 -18.75
N ILE A 305 0.80 2.57 -17.56
CA ILE A 305 0.75 1.21 -17.02
C ILE A 305 -0.17 0.34 -17.87
N ALA A 306 -1.38 0.84 -18.19
CA ALA A 306 -2.33 0.14 -19.03
C ALA A 306 -1.76 -0.12 -20.44
N VAL A 307 -1.06 0.87 -21.03
CA VAL A 307 -0.39 0.71 -22.33
C VAL A 307 0.68 -0.38 -22.26
N THR A 308 1.53 -0.37 -21.23
CA THR A 308 2.57 -1.38 -21.05
C THR A 308 1.97 -2.79 -20.88
N LEU A 309 0.94 -2.91 -20.03
CA LEU A 309 0.25 -4.19 -19.82
C LEU A 309 -0.44 -4.68 -21.10
N LYS A 310 -1.00 -3.77 -21.90
CA LYS A 310 -1.59 -4.13 -23.20
C LYS A 310 -0.54 -4.52 -24.23
N ALA A 311 0.60 -3.82 -24.27
CA ALA A 311 1.66 -4.07 -25.25
C ALA A 311 2.46 -5.34 -24.95
N LEU A 312 2.88 -5.55 -23.70
CA LEU A 312 3.73 -6.66 -23.29
C LEU A 312 2.94 -7.85 -22.75
N GLY A 313 1.77 -7.59 -22.19
CA GLY A 313 1.00 -8.57 -21.44
C GLY A 313 1.74 -9.06 -20.17
N ARG A 314 1.11 -9.95 -19.43
CA ARG A 314 1.71 -10.58 -18.24
C ARG A 314 3.03 -11.31 -18.60
N ARG A 315 3.04 -12.06 -19.71
CA ARG A 315 4.20 -12.84 -20.12
C ARG A 315 5.40 -11.99 -20.48
N GLY A 316 5.19 -10.87 -21.21
CA GLY A 316 6.30 -9.98 -21.57
C GLY A 316 6.94 -9.32 -20.36
N ILE A 317 6.14 -8.93 -19.35
CA ILE A 317 6.67 -8.39 -18.09
C ILE A 317 7.39 -9.49 -17.30
N ALA A 318 6.82 -10.70 -17.23
CA ALA A 318 7.44 -11.85 -16.58
C ALA A 318 8.84 -12.15 -17.15
N ASP A 319 8.96 -12.19 -18.49
CA ASP A 319 10.24 -12.43 -19.18
C ASP A 319 11.30 -11.37 -18.80
N LEU A 320 10.92 -10.09 -18.72
CA LEU A 320 11.84 -9.03 -18.28
C LEU A 320 12.28 -9.23 -16.82
N VAL A 321 11.36 -9.58 -15.94
CA VAL A 321 11.64 -9.86 -14.51
C VAL A 321 12.60 -11.06 -14.42
N ASP A 322 12.29 -12.16 -15.07
CA ASP A 322 13.07 -13.39 -15.01
C ASP A 322 14.49 -13.21 -15.54
N ARG A 323 14.65 -12.46 -16.65
CA ARG A 323 15.98 -12.09 -17.18
C ARG A 323 16.77 -11.27 -16.17
N THR A 324 16.14 -10.33 -15.50
CA THR A 324 16.83 -9.45 -14.54
C THR A 324 17.27 -10.23 -13.30
N VAL A 325 16.43 -11.16 -12.80
CA VAL A 325 16.79 -12.07 -11.72
C VAL A 325 17.91 -13.01 -12.15
N THR A 326 17.85 -13.53 -13.37
CA THR A 326 18.92 -14.37 -13.95
C THR A 326 20.24 -13.62 -14.06
N ALA A 327 20.22 -12.36 -14.49
CA ALA A 327 21.42 -11.53 -14.57
C ALA A 327 22.06 -11.32 -13.17
N ALA A 328 21.27 -11.17 -12.12
CA ALA A 328 21.78 -11.06 -10.75
C ALA A 328 22.45 -12.37 -10.28
N ARG A 329 21.85 -13.50 -10.57
CA ARG A 329 22.46 -14.82 -10.29
C ARG A 329 23.77 -14.99 -11.07
N THR A 330 23.78 -14.63 -12.35
CA THR A 330 25.02 -14.65 -13.17
C THR A 330 26.10 -13.76 -12.57
N LEU A 331 25.76 -12.57 -12.07
CA LEU A 331 26.73 -11.72 -11.39
C LEU A 331 27.27 -12.38 -10.11
N ALA A 332 26.41 -13.00 -9.31
CA ALA A 332 26.82 -13.73 -8.11
C ALA A 332 27.77 -14.88 -8.45
N ASP A 333 27.45 -15.70 -9.46
CA ASP A 333 28.32 -16.80 -9.95
C ASP A 333 29.69 -16.28 -10.41
N LEU A 334 29.70 -15.11 -11.10
CA LEU A 334 30.95 -14.47 -11.55
C LEU A 334 31.77 -13.93 -10.38
N VAL A 335 31.15 -13.46 -9.30
CA VAL A 335 31.84 -13.06 -8.06
C VAL A 335 32.46 -14.28 -7.39
N GLU A 336 31.70 -15.36 -7.21
CA GLU A 336 32.17 -16.59 -6.56
C GLU A 336 33.33 -17.26 -7.35
N ALA A 337 33.33 -17.12 -8.68
CA ALA A 337 34.42 -17.64 -9.54
C ALA A 337 35.74 -16.86 -9.42
N ARG A 338 35.76 -15.73 -8.68
CA ARG A 338 36.94 -14.86 -8.51
C ARG A 338 37.50 -14.93 -7.09
N PRO A 339 38.67 -15.52 -6.85
CA PRO A 339 39.25 -15.59 -5.50
C PRO A 339 39.51 -14.23 -4.83
N THR A 340 39.60 -13.17 -5.63
CA THR A 340 39.82 -11.79 -5.21
C THR A 340 38.59 -11.07 -4.72
N LEU A 341 37.40 -11.67 -4.91
CA LEU A 341 36.12 -11.12 -4.52
C LEU A 341 35.39 -12.09 -3.59
N GLU A 342 34.58 -11.58 -2.71
CA GLU A 342 33.67 -12.35 -1.88
C GLU A 342 32.23 -11.90 -2.07
N LEU A 343 31.30 -12.86 -2.12
CA LEU A 343 29.87 -12.66 -2.18
C LEU A 343 29.33 -12.68 -0.75
N HIS A 344 28.42 -11.73 -0.43
CA HIS A 344 27.75 -11.72 0.86
C HIS A 344 26.80 -12.92 1.03
N SER A 345 25.94 -13.10 0.04
CA SER A 345 24.98 -14.21 -0.01
C SER A 345 24.38 -14.30 -1.43
N PRO A 346 23.85 -15.47 -1.82
CA PRO A 346 23.10 -15.60 -3.08
C PRO A 346 21.93 -14.61 -3.13
N PRO A 347 21.74 -13.91 -4.26
CA PRO A 347 20.67 -12.92 -4.40
C PRO A 347 19.28 -13.58 -4.43
N THR A 348 18.35 -13.07 -3.64
CA THR A 348 16.93 -13.46 -3.69
C THR A 348 16.23 -12.83 -4.89
N LEU A 349 16.51 -11.54 -5.15
CA LEU A 349 15.96 -10.74 -6.25
C LEU A 349 17.09 -10.33 -7.20
N THR A 350 17.27 -9.03 -7.38
CA THR A 350 18.18 -8.48 -8.38
C THR A 350 19.32 -7.67 -7.76
N THR A 351 19.50 -7.76 -6.44
CA THR A 351 20.56 -7.06 -5.70
C THR A 351 21.65 -8.06 -5.30
N VAL A 352 22.88 -7.77 -5.68
CA VAL A 352 24.09 -8.56 -5.35
C VAL A 352 24.98 -7.70 -4.48
N LEU A 353 25.32 -8.23 -3.29
CA LEU A 353 26.27 -7.64 -2.37
C LEU A 353 27.59 -8.38 -2.47
N PHE A 354 28.66 -7.65 -2.77
CA PHE A 354 30.01 -8.23 -2.92
C PHE A 354 31.08 -7.20 -2.55
N ARG A 355 32.31 -7.65 -2.32
CA ARG A 355 33.47 -6.80 -2.04
C ARG A 355 34.76 -7.53 -2.36
N PRO A 356 35.92 -6.84 -2.48
CA PRO A 356 37.21 -7.51 -2.49
C PRO A 356 37.43 -8.34 -1.22
N THR A 357 37.98 -9.52 -1.39
CA THR A 357 38.26 -10.47 -0.28
C THR A 357 39.11 -9.80 0.79
N GLY A 358 38.65 -9.82 2.04
CA GLY A 358 39.36 -9.21 3.16
C GLY A 358 39.38 -7.68 3.19
N ALA A 359 38.63 -6.99 2.32
CA ALA A 359 38.55 -5.54 2.32
C ALA A 359 37.81 -5.03 3.57
N ASP A 360 38.37 -4.00 4.21
CA ASP A 360 37.71 -3.25 5.26
C ASP A 360 36.69 -2.24 4.72
N ASP A 361 35.88 -1.65 5.58
CA ASP A 361 34.86 -0.68 5.23
C ASP A 361 35.44 0.56 4.50
N THR A 362 36.63 0.97 4.89
CA THR A 362 37.32 2.13 4.30
C THR A 362 37.70 1.83 2.85
N THR A 363 38.22 0.64 2.56
CA THR A 363 38.56 0.16 1.24
C THR A 363 37.33 0.07 0.34
N VAL A 364 36.25 -0.56 0.81
CA VAL A 364 34.98 -0.63 0.07
C VAL A 364 34.42 0.74 -0.25
N ALA A 365 34.39 1.66 0.73
CA ALA A 365 33.92 3.03 0.53
C ALA A 365 34.80 3.79 -0.49
N THR A 366 36.13 3.55 -0.47
CA THR A 366 37.08 4.19 -1.38
C THR A 366 36.92 3.71 -2.82
N ILE A 367 36.82 2.41 -3.05
CA ILE A 367 36.56 1.82 -4.37
C ILE A 367 35.29 2.43 -4.96
N ARG A 368 34.21 2.41 -4.21
CA ARG A 368 32.93 2.96 -4.64
C ARG A 368 33.03 4.44 -5.06
N ARG A 369 33.71 5.25 -4.24
CA ARG A 369 33.89 6.70 -4.53
C ARG A 369 34.74 6.95 -5.77
N ARG A 370 35.82 6.17 -5.95
CA ARG A 370 36.69 6.28 -7.13
C ARG A 370 35.93 5.91 -8.40
N LEU A 371 35.24 4.79 -8.43
CA LEU A 371 34.42 4.37 -9.57
C LEU A 371 33.38 5.44 -9.98
N LEU A 372 32.72 6.06 -8.99
CA LEU A 372 31.78 7.14 -9.22
C LEU A 372 32.48 8.42 -9.75
N HIS A 373 33.57 8.85 -9.12
CA HIS A 373 34.30 10.03 -9.48
C HIS A 373 34.90 9.93 -10.91
N ASP A 374 35.41 8.77 -11.26
CA ASP A 374 36.00 8.50 -12.57
C ASP A 374 34.94 8.24 -13.65
N GLY A 375 33.67 8.31 -13.30
CA GLY A 375 32.55 8.11 -14.21
C GLY A 375 32.47 6.71 -14.81
N ARG A 376 33.10 5.71 -14.15
CA ARG A 376 33.23 4.34 -14.68
C ARG A 376 32.06 3.45 -14.28
N ALA A 377 31.62 3.52 -13.02
CA ALA A 377 30.48 2.76 -12.53
C ALA A 377 29.82 3.46 -11.32
N VAL A 378 28.50 3.28 -11.20
CA VAL A 378 27.72 3.73 -10.03
C VAL A 378 27.26 2.49 -9.27
N LEU A 379 27.93 2.20 -8.15
CA LEU A 379 27.55 1.15 -7.23
C LEU A 379 26.91 1.76 -5.98
N GLY A 380 25.86 1.11 -5.47
CA GLY A 380 25.33 1.40 -4.14
C GLY A 380 26.25 0.85 -3.05
N ARG A 381 25.77 0.96 -1.81
CA ARG A 381 26.41 0.33 -0.66
C ARG A 381 25.33 -0.24 0.27
N ALA A 382 25.66 -1.28 1.01
CA ALA A 382 24.87 -1.81 2.09
C ALA A 382 25.77 -2.09 3.30
N THR A 383 25.26 -1.79 4.49
CA THR A 383 25.93 -2.14 5.75
C THR A 383 25.20 -3.35 6.34
N THR A 384 25.93 -4.42 6.62
CA THR A 384 25.43 -5.64 7.25
C THR A 384 26.14 -5.90 8.58
N SER A 385 25.82 -6.98 9.28
CA SER A 385 26.53 -7.41 10.49
C SER A 385 28.02 -7.71 10.26
N THR A 386 28.42 -7.94 8.99
CA THR A 386 29.79 -8.25 8.59
C THR A 386 30.53 -7.06 7.95
N GLY A 387 29.97 -5.85 8.07
CA GLY A 387 30.58 -4.61 7.58
C GLY A 387 29.96 -4.05 6.29
N LEU A 388 30.70 -3.23 5.59
CA LEU A 388 30.27 -2.51 4.39
C LEU A 388 30.47 -3.36 3.13
N TRP A 389 29.48 -3.35 2.25
CA TRP A 389 29.47 -4.07 0.98
C TRP A 389 29.17 -3.15 -0.20
N LEU A 390 29.78 -3.40 -1.32
CA LEU A 390 29.34 -2.85 -2.61
C LEU A 390 28.00 -3.48 -2.98
N LYS A 391 27.09 -2.65 -3.51
CA LYS A 391 25.74 -3.09 -3.89
C LYS A 391 25.51 -2.84 -5.37
N ALA A 392 25.31 -3.91 -6.13
CA ALA A 392 24.85 -3.87 -7.50
C ALA A 392 23.38 -4.29 -7.55
N THR A 393 22.48 -3.33 -7.83
CA THR A 393 21.07 -3.61 -8.07
C THR A 393 20.82 -3.61 -9.57
N LEU A 394 20.59 -4.79 -10.14
CA LEU A 394 20.38 -4.97 -11.56
C LEU A 394 18.94 -4.65 -11.92
N LEU A 395 18.78 -3.69 -12.84
CA LEU A 395 17.48 -3.30 -13.38
C LEU A 395 17.44 -3.38 -14.91
N ASN A 396 18.57 -3.65 -15.57
CA ASN A 396 18.62 -3.81 -17.01
C ASN A 396 18.34 -5.27 -17.40
N PRO A 397 17.16 -5.60 -18.00
CA PRO A 397 16.86 -6.97 -18.43
C PRO A 397 17.67 -7.44 -19.61
N HIS A 398 18.52 -6.56 -20.19
CA HIS A 398 19.42 -6.84 -21.30
C HIS A 398 20.91 -6.82 -20.88
N ALA A 399 21.20 -6.83 -19.58
CA ALA A 399 22.55 -6.94 -19.07
C ALA A 399 23.19 -8.25 -19.57
N ARG A 400 24.37 -8.13 -20.18
CA ARG A 400 25.12 -9.28 -20.73
C ARG A 400 26.18 -9.73 -19.73
N PRO A 401 26.58 -11.03 -19.76
CA PRO A 401 27.66 -11.52 -18.91
C PRO A 401 28.97 -10.72 -19.04
N ASP A 402 29.28 -10.21 -20.24
CA ASP A 402 30.49 -9.42 -20.48
C ASP A 402 30.41 -8.04 -19.81
N ASP A 403 29.22 -7.41 -19.74
CA ASP A 403 29.02 -6.17 -19.02
C ASP A 403 29.25 -6.38 -17.51
N LEU A 404 28.80 -7.53 -16.99
CA LEU A 404 28.97 -7.91 -15.58
C LEU A 404 30.44 -8.23 -15.26
N ARG A 405 31.14 -8.95 -16.15
CA ARG A 405 32.60 -9.19 -16.01
C ARG A 405 33.36 -7.87 -15.97
N SER A 406 33.06 -6.95 -16.89
CA SER A 406 33.71 -5.63 -16.96
C SER A 406 33.49 -4.82 -15.68
N LEU A 407 32.31 -4.91 -15.06
CA LEU A 407 32.05 -4.28 -13.76
C LEU A 407 32.97 -4.83 -12.67
N LEU A 408 33.14 -6.15 -12.61
CA LEU A 408 34.02 -6.80 -11.63
C LEU A 408 35.50 -6.44 -11.87
N ASP A 409 35.95 -6.39 -13.12
CA ASP A 409 37.30 -5.97 -13.50
C ASP A 409 37.58 -4.52 -13.06
N LEU A 410 36.61 -3.63 -13.19
CA LEU A 410 36.69 -2.26 -12.67
C LEU A 410 36.86 -2.21 -11.16
N VAL A 411 36.11 -3.03 -10.40
CA VAL A 411 36.23 -3.11 -8.94
C VAL A 411 37.61 -3.60 -8.55
N GLU A 412 38.12 -4.67 -9.16
CA GLU A 412 39.45 -5.22 -8.89
C GLU A 412 40.55 -4.22 -9.25
N GLY A 413 40.43 -3.50 -10.38
CA GLY A 413 41.41 -2.48 -10.81
C GLY A 413 41.47 -1.25 -9.89
N HIS A 414 40.46 -1.01 -9.08
CA HIS A 414 40.41 0.08 -8.10
C HIS A 414 40.70 -0.39 -6.65
N THR A 415 40.91 -1.67 -6.45
CA THR A 415 41.32 -2.24 -5.17
C THR A 415 42.78 -1.86 -4.86
N PRO A 416 43.10 -1.25 -3.73
CA PRO A 416 44.47 -0.99 -3.33
C PRO A 416 45.27 -2.29 -3.27
N ARG A 417 46.50 -2.27 -3.79
CA ARG A 417 47.42 -3.42 -3.72
C ARG A 417 48.07 -3.49 -2.37
#